data_8e7adb2c915085cf77574265e38511bd
#
_entry.id   8e7adb2c915085cf77574265e38511bd
#
_cell.length_a   1.000
_cell.length_b   1.000
_cell.length_c   1.000
_cell.angle_alpha   90.00
_cell.angle_beta   90.00
_cell.angle_gamma   90.00
#
_symmetry.space_group_name_H-M   'P 1'
#
loop_
_entity.id
_entity.type
_entity.pdbx_description
1 polymer ?
#
loop_
_entity_poly.entity_id
_entity_poly.type
_entity_poly.pdbx_seq_one_letter_code
_entity_poly.pdbx_strand_id
1 'polypeptide(L)'
;MRYDFVIIGAGPAGEAAAYLARSRGASVAVIDRDLFGGSCPHWGCVPSKSLLNAASLHAAGGDYPWQRASDRRDYMINRVGLDYPDDTGHVRGLRDAGADTFRGVGRLDGPGRVVVRHEAVEHPLEGRHVMLAVGSETKMPPIEGIDGVRTWTNRDATAARELPASLLVLGGGPTGVELAQVYARFGVPVTIVQSGPRLIPTDHPRNSAAALLAMQRDGVDVRLGVRAVRARPAGDPARPDVIELDDGSTAAGHAVLLAVGRTIPLGGLGLETVGLQAGGVPHDGRLRLQDGLYLVGDCAGPELHTHQAHYQGELAVRMALGDDVAPDYRALPRATYTDPELASVGVTLEEAMAAGLDAFEVVADFPTTAKGYSVEAAFGHVTIVVDRGSRHLVGAAMATPDASAAIHECVLAIKARVPVAVLADTIHAFPSTSRILNGLFAEAARSLG
;
A
#
# COMPACT_ATOMS: atom_id res chain seq x y z
N MET A 1 -26.90 7.16 -21.52
CA MET A 1 -27.03 5.70 -21.29
C MET A 1 -27.33 5.49 -19.82
N ARG A 2 -28.11 4.46 -19.47
CA ARG A 2 -28.52 4.15 -18.10
C ARG A 2 -27.87 2.86 -17.60
N TYR A 3 -27.37 2.88 -16.37
CA TYR A 3 -26.72 1.74 -15.70
C TYR A 3 -27.21 1.61 -14.25
N ASP A 4 -27.10 0.42 -13.69
CA ASP A 4 -27.28 0.23 -12.24
C ASP A 4 -26.09 0.85 -11.50
N PHE A 5 -24.86 0.68 -12.04
CA PHE A 5 -23.64 1.24 -11.48
C PHE A 5 -22.84 2.03 -12.52
N VAL A 6 -22.42 3.24 -12.14
CA VAL A 6 -21.39 4.01 -12.85
C VAL A 6 -20.20 4.20 -11.93
N ILE A 7 -19.02 3.70 -12.34
CA ILE A 7 -17.82 3.64 -11.51
C ILE A 7 -16.76 4.56 -12.11
N ILE A 8 -16.31 5.56 -11.37
CA ILE A 8 -15.27 6.51 -11.78
C ILE A 8 -13.95 6.07 -11.14
N GLY A 9 -13.04 5.53 -11.93
CA GLY A 9 -11.78 4.90 -11.57
C GLY A 9 -11.83 3.38 -11.73
N ALA A 10 -10.94 2.83 -12.55
CA ALA A 10 -10.80 1.40 -12.83
C ALA A 10 -9.59 0.79 -12.14
N GLY A 11 -9.19 1.32 -10.98
CA GLY A 11 -8.22 0.68 -10.11
C GLY A 11 -8.82 -0.50 -9.35
N PRO A 12 -8.07 -1.12 -8.40
CA PRO A 12 -8.50 -2.32 -7.69
C PRO A 12 -9.89 -2.25 -7.08
N ALA A 13 -10.29 -1.10 -6.52
CA ALA A 13 -11.63 -0.92 -5.96
C ALA A 13 -12.71 -0.90 -7.04
N GLY A 14 -12.45 -0.18 -8.15
CA GLY A 14 -13.42 -0.06 -9.24
C GLY A 14 -13.59 -1.37 -10.01
N GLU A 15 -12.51 -2.11 -10.26
CA GLU A 15 -12.58 -3.44 -10.90
C GLU A 15 -13.32 -4.46 -10.01
N ALA A 16 -12.99 -4.53 -8.71
CA ALA A 16 -13.66 -5.42 -7.77
C ALA A 16 -15.17 -5.12 -7.70
N ALA A 17 -15.52 -3.84 -7.62
CA ALA A 17 -16.93 -3.41 -7.67
C ALA A 17 -17.60 -3.82 -8.98
N ALA A 18 -16.96 -3.60 -10.12
CA ALA A 18 -17.52 -3.93 -11.43
C ALA A 18 -17.76 -5.44 -11.61
N TYR A 19 -16.78 -6.26 -11.25
CA TYR A 19 -16.91 -7.72 -11.33
C TYR A 19 -18.03 -8.26 -10.43
N LEU A 20 -18.09 -7.78 -9.16
CA LEU A 20 -19.16 -8.23 -8.27
C LEU A 20 -20.54 -7.76 -8.73
N ALA A 21 -20.68 -6.48 -9.15
CA ALA A 21 -21.94 -5.97 -9.65
C ALA A 21 -22.42 -6.75 -10.88
N ARG A 22 -21.51 -7.06 -11.83
CA ARG A 22 -21.81 -7.90 -13.00
C ARG A 22 -22.22 -9.32 -12.61
N SER A 23 -21.52 -9.94 -11.66
CA SER A 23 -21.88 -11.30 -11.19
C SER A 23 -23.26 -11.35 -10.52
N ARG A 24 -23.76 -10.22 -10.03
CA ARG A 24 -25.10 -10.05 -9.47
C ARG A 24 -26.14 -9.61 -10.51
N GLY A 25 -25.78 -9.56 -11.81
CA GLY A 25 -26.67 -9.22 -12.93
C GLY A 25 -26.91 -7.74 -13.16
N ALA A 26 -26.22 -6.84 -12.43
CA ALA A 26 -26.35 -5.40 -12.58
C ALA A 26 -25.65 -4.91 -13.87
N SER A 27 -26.19 -3.89 -14.53
CA SER A 27 -25.54 -3.18 -15.63
C SER A 27 -24.47 -2.22 -15.08
N VAL A 28 -23.26 -2.20 -15.69
CA VAL A 28 -22.10 -1.46 -15.15
C VAL A 28 -21.39 -0.68 -16.25
N ALA A 29 -21.09 0.60 -15.98
CA ALA A 29 -20.15 1.41 -16.74
C ALA A 29 -18.93 1.70 -15.88
N VAL A 30 -17.72 1.46 -16.40
CA VAL A 30 -16.44 1.74 -15.73
C VAL A 30 -15.68 2.79 -16.53
N ILE A 31 -15.22 3.83 -15.84
CA ILE A 31 -14.56 4.98 -16.45
C ILE A 31 -13.14 5.08 -15.90
N ASP A 32 -12.14 5.24 -16.75
CA ASP A 32 -10.79 5.62 -16.30
C ASP A 32 -10.15 6.60 -17.27
N ARG A 33 -9.43 7.57 -16.70
CA ARG A 33 -8.69 8.60 -17.45
C ARG A 33 -7.32 8.13 -17.91
N ASP A 34 -6.78 7.11 -17.24
CA ASP A 34 -5.43 6.57 -17.43
C ASP A 34 -5.52 5.05 -17.69
N LEU A 35 -4.82 4.22 -16.96
CA LEU A 35 -4.78 2.77 -17.14
C LEU A 35 -5.88 2.05 -16.36
N PHE A 36 -6.67 1.23 -17.02
CA PHE A 36 -7.51 0.23 -16.36
C PHE A 36 -6.63 -0.75 -15.58
N GLY A 37 -7.07 -1.18 -14.38
CA GLY A 37 -6.24 -1.84 -13.38
C GLY A 37 -5.61 -0.88 -12.38
N GLY A 38 -5.45 0.40 -12.75
CA GLY A 38 -4.92 1.46 -11.89
C GLY A 38 -3.45 1.32 -11.53
N SER A 39 -3.04 1.94 -10.42
CA SER A 39 -1.63 2.03 -10.04
C SER A 39 -1.01 0.70 -9.59
N CYS A 40 -1.79 -0.21 -8.98
CA CYS A 40 -1.25 -1.43 -8.37
C CYS A 40 -0.54 -2.35 -9.39
N PRO A 41 -1.17 -2.76 -10.51
CA PRO A 41 -0.52 -3.64 -11.48
C PRO A 41 0.57 -2.94 -12.29
N HIS A 42 0.45 -1.64 -12.56
CA HIS A 42 1.33 -0.94 -13.51
C HIS A 42 2.49 -0.18 -12.85
N TRP A 43 2.26 0.42 -11.67
CA TRP A 43 3.21 1.36 -11.05
C TRP A 43 3.46 1.11 -9.56
N GLY A 44 2.70 0.20 -8.94
CA GLY A 44 2.72 -0.06 -7.51
C GLY A 44 3.19 -1.45 -7.16
N CYS A 45 2.25 -2.26 -6.65
CA CYS A 45 2.54 -3.55 -6.01
C CYS A 45 3.25 -4.54 -6.93
N VAL A 46 2.75 -4.74 -8.16
CA VAL A 46 3.30 -5.76 -9.06
C VAL A 46 4.74 -5.44 -9.47
N PRO A 47 5.05 -4.24 -10.03
CA PRO A 47 6.42 -3.93 -10.42
C PRO A 47 7.37 -3.82 -9.21
N SER A 48 6.96 -3.26 -8.08
CA SER A 48 7.85 -3.14 -6.92
C SER A 48 8.21 -4.51 -6.32
N LYS A 49 7.26 -5.45 -6.23
CA LYS A 49 7.53 -6.80 -5.72
C LYS A 49 8.36 -7.64 -6.68
N SER A 50 8.19 -7.44 -7.98
CA SER A 50 9.10 -8.01 -8.99
C SER A 50 10.54 -7.53 -8.81
N LEU A 51 10.73 -6.22 -8.59
CA LEU A 51 12.05 -5.62 -8.36
C LEU A 51 12.65 -6.05 -7.01
N LEU A 52 11.85 -6.13 -5.94
CA LEU A 52 12.31 -6.62 -4.63
C LEU A 52 12.78 -8.07 -4.70
N ASN A 53 12.01 -8.94 -5.36
CA ASN A 53 12.44 -10.33 -5.59
C ASN A 53 13.76 -10.40 -6.38
N ALA A 54 13.88 -9.61 -7.45
CA ALA A 54 15.10 -9.53 -8.24
C ALA A 54 16.30 -9.03 -7.41
N ALA A 55 16.08 -8.00 -6.58
CA ALA A 55 17.10 -7.45 -5.68
C ALA A 55 17.55 -8.47 -4.63
N SER A 56 16.64 -9.28 -4.09
CA SER A 56 16.97 -10.36 -3.16
C SER A 56 17.80 -11.46 -3.83
N LEU A 57 17.44 -11.86 -5.05
CA LEU A 57 18.20 -12.84 -5.82
C LEU A 57 19.61 -12.33 -6.18
N HIS A 58 19.73 -11.05 -6.54
CA HIS A 58 21.01 -10.42 -6.83
C HIS A 58 21.89 -10.35 -5.58
N ALA A 59 21.35 -9.88 -4.46
CA ALA A 59 22.09 -9.77 -3.19
C ALA A 59 22.55 -11.13 -2.63
N ALA A 60 21.80 -12.20 -2.92
CA ALA A 60 22.20 -13.57 -2.57
C ALA A 60 23.32 -14.15 -3.49
N GLY A 61 23.92 -13.35 -4.37
CA GLY A 61 24.98 -13.77 -5.29
C GLY A 61 24.47 -14.46 -6.57
N GLY A 62 23.17 -14.40 -6.86
CA GLY A 62 22.59 -14.92 -8.08
C GLY A 62 22.94 -14.05 -9.31
N ASP A 63 23.03 -14.69 -10.49
CA ASP A 63 23.16 -13.97 -11.76
C ASP A 63 21.82 -13.32 -12.15
N TYR A 64 21.51 -12.20 -11.49
CA TYR A 64 20.31 -11.43 -11.71
C TYR A 64 20.64 -9.92 -11.84
N PRO A 65 21.26 -9.50 -12.97
CA PRO A 65 21.63 -8.10 -13.18
C PRO A 65 20.39 -7.21 -13.33
N TRP A 66 20.58 -5.90 -13.16
CA TRP A 66 19.49 -4.90 -13.29
C TRP A 66 18.72 -5.02 -14.61
N GLN A 67 19.41 -5.24 -15.72
CA GLN A 67 18.75 -5.41 -17.03
C GLN A 67 17.69 -6.51 -16.99
N ARG A 68 18.03 -7.69 -16.44
CA ARG A 68 17.09 -8.81 -16.29
C ARG A 68 15.91 -8.45 -15.35
N ALA A 69 16.18 -7.72 -14.27
CA ALA A 69 15.14 -7.24 -13.34
C ALA A 69 14.18 -6.27 -14.03
N SER A 70 14.73 -5.32 -14.78
CA SER A 70 13.99 -4.33 -15.58
C SER A 70 13.14 -5.00 -16.68
N ASP A 71 13.71 -5.94 -17.42
CA ASP A 71 12.99 -6.67 -18.48
C ASP A 71 11.86 -7.52 -17.90
N ARG A 72 12.10 -8.20 -16.78
CA ARG A 72 11.06 -8.98 -16.08
C ARG A 72 9.93 -8.08 -15.58
N ARG A 73 10.27 -6.92 -15.00
CA ARG A 73 9.30 -5.94 -14.57
C ARG A 73 8.47 -5.42 -15.77
N ASP A 74 9.12 -5.07 -16.90
CA ASP A 74 8.43 -4.60 -18.11
C ASP A 74 7.49 -5.66 -18.67
N TYR A 75 7.89 -6.94 -18.64
CA TYR A 75 7.00 -8.06 -18.98
C TYR A 75 5.76 -8.11 -18.08
N MET A 76 5.93 -7.96 -16.76
CA MET A 76 4.82 -8.10 -15.80
C MET A 76 3.82 -6.95 -15.88
N ILE A 77 4.23 -5.76 -16.31
CA ILE A 77 3.35 -4.60 -16.48
C ILE A 77 2.90 -4.40 -17.93
N ASN A 78 3.08 -5.40 -18.79
CA ASN A 78 2.74 -5.35 -20.23
C ASN A 78 3.38 -4.16 -20.96
N ARG A 79 4.68 -3.91 -20.72
CA ARG A 79 5.43 -2.77 -21.32
C ARG A 79 6.58 -3.21 -22.23
N VAL A 80 6.66 -4.49 -22.62
CA VAL A 80 7.74 -4.99 -23.48
C VAL A 80 7.68 -4.31 -24.85
N GLY A 81 8.74 -3.59 -25.21
CA GLY A 81 8.81 -2.84 -26.47
C GLY A 81 7.95 -1.56 -26.52
N LEU A 82 7.38 -1.16 -25.40
CA LEU A 82 6.51 0.02 -25.28
C LEU A 82 7.13 1.06 -24.32
N ASP A 83 6.75 2.31 -24.48
CA ASP A 83 7.10 3.38 -23.54
C ASP A 83 6.15 3.43 -22.34
N TYR A 84 4.92 2.94 -22.53
CA TYR A 84 3.85 2.95 -21.55
C TYR A 84 3.20 1.56 -21.43
N PRO A 85 2.72 1.13 -20.25
CA PRO A 85 2.05 -0.16 -20.09
C PRO A 85 0.78 -0.30 -20.94
N ASP A 86 0.51 -1.51 -21.41
CA ASP A 86 -0.73 -1.85 -22.09
C ASP A 86 -1.75 -2.42 -21.09
N ASP A 87 -2.92 -1.79 -21.01
CA ASP A 87 -4.03 -2.18 -20.15
C ASP A 87 -5.14 -2.98 -20.88
N THR A 88 -4.90 -3.39 -22.13
CA THR A 88 -5.87 -4.13 -22.95
C THR A 88 -6.42 -5.37 -22.26
N GLY A 89 -5.59 -6.03 -21.44
CA GLY A 89 -6.00 -7.20 -20.64
C GLY A 89 -7.09 -6.84 -19.61
N HIS A 90 -6.94 -5.74 -18.89
CA HIS A 90 -7.93 -5.24 -17.92
C HIS A 90 -9.22 -4.81 -18.60
N VAL A 91 -9.11 -4.03 -19.69
CA VAL A 91 -10.28 -3.61 -20.50
C VAL A 91 -11.05 -4.83 -21.03
N ARG A 92 -10.34 -5.84 -21.57
CA ARG A 92 -10.95 -7.08 -22.05
C ARG A 92 -11.67 -7.83 -20.92
N GLY A 93 -11.01 -8.00 -19.76
CA GLY A 93 -11.61 -8.70 -18.62
C GLY A 93 -12.93 -8.06 -18.16
N LEU A 94 -12.98 -6.73 -18.07
CA LEU A 94 -14.21 -6.00 -17.73
C LEU A 94 -15.31 -6.21 -18.80
N ARG A 95 -14.96 -6.12 -20.08
CA ARG A 95 -15.92 -6.32 -21.19
C ARG A 95 -16.42 -7.75 -21.26
N ASP A 96 -15.56 -8.74 -21.07
CA ASP A 96 -15.93 -10.16 -21.04
C ASP A 96 -16.87 -10.47 -19.86
N ALA A 97 -16.72 -9.74 -18.73
CA ALA A 97 -17.70 -9.75 -17.64
C ALA A 97 -19.00 -8.99 -17.96
N GLY A 98 -19.08 -8.31 -19.10
CA GLY A 98 -20.26 -7.57 -19.57
C GLY A 98 -20.36 -6.14 -19.04
N ALA A 99 -19.27 -5.52 -18.57
CA ALA A 99 -19.22 -4.11 -18.24
C ALA A 99 -18.87 -3.27 -19.46
N ASP A 100 -19.47 -2.09 -19.60
CA ASP A 100 -19.05 -1.09 -20.58
C ASP A 100 -17.87 -0.28 -20.03
N THR A 101 -16.86 -0.04 -20.86
CA THR A 101 -15.64 0.67 -20.47
C THR A 101 -15.52 2.00 -21.23
N PHE A 102 -15.23 3.07 -20.51
CA PHE A 102 -15.08 4.42 -21.08
C PHE A 102 -13.71 4.98 -20.72
N ARG A 103 -12.89 5.27 -21.73
CA ARG A 103 -11.64 6.03 -21.55
C ARG A 103 -11.99 7.52 -21.45
N GLY A 104 -11.53 8.20 -20.38
CA GLY A 104 -11.73 9.62 -20.22
C GLY A 104 -11.89 10.07 -18.78
N VAL A 105 -12.02 11.37 -18.58
CA VAL A 105 -12.23 11.99 -17.27
C VAL A 105 -13.72 11.94 -16.93
N GLY A 106 -14.08 11.14 -15.93
CA GLY A 106 -15.43 11.08 -15.37
C GLY A 106 -15.63 12.14 -14.29
N ARG A 107 -16.77 12.85 -14.32
CA ARG A 107 -17.19 13.79 -13.27
C ARG A 107 -18.70 13.69 -13.01
N LEU A 108 -19.09 13.99 -11.81
CA LEU A 108 -20.50 14.14 -11.43
C LEU A 108 -21.11 15.39 -12.12
N ASP A 109 -22.37 15.27 -12.52
CA ASP A 109 -23.18 16.35 -13.10
C ASP A 109 -24.58 16.39 -12.47
N GLY A 110 -24.65 16.18 -11.17
CA GLY A 110 -25.85 16.06 -10.35
C GLY A 110 -26.09 14.64 -9.87
N PRO A 111 -27.09 14.42 -9.01
CA PRO A 111 -27.41 13.12 -8.43
C PRO A 111 -27.62 12.04 -9.51
N GLY A 112 -26.87 10.97 -9.44
CA GLY A 112 -26.92 9.85 -10.38
C GLY A 112 -26.44 10.17 -11.80
N ARG A 113 -25.94 11.36 -12.08
CA ARG A 113 -25.48 11.76 -13.41
C ARG A 113 -23.96 11.90 -13.42
N VAL A 114 -23.34 11.36 -14.47
CA VAL A 114 -21.91 11.42 -14.73
C VAL A 114 -21.67 11.81 -16.18
N VAL A 115 -20.72 12.70 -16.40
CA VAL A 115 -20.23 13.04 -17.74
C VAL A 115 -18.81 12.51 -17.87
N VAL A 116 -18.56 11.75 -18.93
CA VAL A 116 -17.22 11.29 -19.31
C VAL A 116 -16.72 12.16 -20.45
N ARG A 117 -15.61 12.86 -20.25
CA ARG A 117 -14.95 13.64 -21.29
C ARG A 117 -13.71 12.91 -21.79
N HIS A 118 -13.69 12.65 -23.08
CA HIS A 118 -12.52 12.13 -23.79
C HIS A 118 -12.24 13.02 -25.00
N GLU A 119 -11.11 13.70 -25.01
CA GLU A 119 -10.79 14.74 -26.01
C GLU A 119 -11.90 15.82 -26.11
N ALA A 120 -12.52 15.97 -27.28
CA ALA A 120 -13.61 16.90 -27.52
C ALA A 120 -15.03 16.28 -27.40
N VAL A 121 -15.11 14.99 -27.01
CA VAL A 121 -16.39 14.26 -26.93
C VAL A 121 -16.81 14.09 -25.48
N GLU A 122 -18.07 14.37 -25.21
CA GLU A 122 -18.70 14.12 -23.91
C GLU A 122 -19.74 13.01 -24.03
N HIS A 123 -19.70 12.07 -23.09
CA HIS A 123 -20.64 10.98 -22.97
C HIS A 123 -21.42 11.12 -21.65
N PRO A 124 -22.71 11.53 -21.69
CA PRO A 124 -23.55 11.57 -20.50
C PRO A 124 -24.00 10.15 -20.14
N LEU A 125 -23.79 9.78 -18.86
CA LEU A 125 -24.20 8.51 -18.25
C LEU A 125 -25.12 8.78 -17.07
N GLU A 126 -26.08 7.88 -16.85
CA GLU A 126 -26.93 7.87 -15.65
C GLU A 126 -26.71 6.57 -14.89
N GLY A 127 -26.42 6.65 -13.60
CA GLY A 127 -26.26 5.51 -12.70
C GLY A 127 -27.26 5.57 -11.56
N ARG A 128 -27.92 4.45 -11.25
CA ARG A 128 -28.68 4.33 -10.01
C ARG A 128 -27.74 4.49 -8.80
N HIS A 129 -26.53 3.95 -8.93
CA HIS A 129 -25.44 4.06 -7.96
C HIS A 129 -24.19 4.58 -8.68
N VAL A 130 -23.56 5.60 -8.11
CA VAL A 130 -22.27 6.13 -8.60
C VAL A 130 -21.21 5.81 -7.55
N MET A 131 -20.07 5.26 -8.00
CA MET A 131 -18.93 4.94 -7.14
C MET A 131 -17.72 5.76 -7.56
N LEU A 132 -17.15 6.51 -6.62
CA LEU A 132 -15.91 7.24 -6.78
C LEU A 132 -14.77 6.33 -6.30
N ALA A 133 -13.96 5.82 -7.24
CA ALA A 133 -12.83 4.92 -7.01
C ALA A 133 -11.52 5.53 -7.54
N VAL A 134 -11.36 6.85 -7.36
CA VAL A 134 -10.33 7.66 -8.01
C VAL A 134 -8.92 7.48 -7.44
N GLY A 135 -8.77 6.67 -6.38
CA GLY A 135 -7.49 6.32 -5.80
C GLY A 135 -6.79 7.51 -5.12
N SER A 136 -5.46 7.51 -5.20
CA SER A 136 -4.59 8.53 -4.62
C SER A 136 -3.38 8.80 -5.50
N GLU A 137 -2.75 9.98 -5.33
CA GLU A 137 -1.57 10.43 -6.07
C GLU A 137 -0.40 10.72 -5.12
N THR A 138 0.84 10.70 -5.63
CA THR A 138 2.01 11.08 -4.84
C THR A 138 1.88 12.53 -4.39
N LYS A 139 2.06 12.76 -3.09
CA LYS A 139 2.06 14.11 -2.52
C LYS A 139 3.31 14.86 -2.95
N MET A 140 3.15 16.02 -3.57
CA MET A 140 4.23 16.96 -3.80
C MET A 140 4.48 17.73 -2.50
N PRO A 141 5.69 17.61 -1.89
CA PRO A 141 5.99 18.33 -0.65
C PRO A 141 6.23 19.82 -0.95
N PRO A 142 5.89 20.72 0.00
CA PRO A 142 6.13 22.16 -0.16
C PRO A 142 7.60 22.51 0.18
N ILE A 143 8.54 21.99 -0.61
CA ILE A 143 9.97 22.25 -0.48
C ILE A 143 10.34 23.31 -1.52
N GLU A 144 10.97 24.40 -1.08
CA GLU A 144 11.42 25.47 -1.96
C GLU A 144 12.38 24.93 -3.05
N GLY A 145 12.10 25.19 -4.31
CA GLY A 145 12.95 24.78 -5.43
C GLY A 145 12.79 23.32 -5.88
N ILE A 146 11.84 22.55 -5.31
CA ILE A 146 11.67 21.12 -5.62
C ILE A 146 11.32 20.88 -7.11
N ASP A 147 10.62 21.80 -7.76
CA ASP A 147 10.25 21.70 -9.18
C ASP A 147 11.46 21.77 -10.12
N GLY A 148 12.59 22.26 -9.62
CA GLY A 148 13.84 22.39 -10.39
C GLY A 148 14.74 21.17 -10.34
N VAL A 149 14.46 20.17 -9.49
CA VAL A 149 15.29 18.97 -9.34
C VAL A 149 14.66 17.75 -10.01
N ARG A 150 15.44 16.71 -10.26
CA ARG A 150 14.99 15.46 -10.90
C ARG A 150 14.19 14.61 -9.91
N THR A 151 12.94 15.01 -9.71
CA THR A 151 12.02 14.27 -8.84
C THR A 151 11.52 13.00 -9.52
N TRP A 152 11.49 11.92 -8.75
CA TRP A 152 10.87 10.65 -9.07
C TRP A 152 9.67 10.43 -8.16
N THR A 153 8.63 9.85 -8.71
CA THR A 153 7.53 9.23 -7.98
C THR A 153 7.74 7.72 -7.92
N ASN A 154 6.82 6.99 -7.30
CA ASN A 154 6.82 5.53 -7.39
C ASN A 154 6.70 5.04 -8.84
N ARG A 155 6.03 5.79 -9.74
CA ARG A 155 5.94 5.45 -11.17
C ARG A 155 7.32 5.45 -11.83
N ASP A 156 8.08 6.52 -11.61
CA ASP A 156 9.43 6.67 -12.18
C ASP A 156 10.37 5.60 -11.62
N ALA A 157 10.37 5.42 -10.30
CA ALA A 157 11.24 4.46 -9.64
C ALA A 157 10.93 3.00 -10.00
N THR A 158 9.66 2.62 -10.13
CA THR A 158 9.32 1.26 -10.57
C THR A 158 9.46 1.07 -12.07
N ALA A 159 9.48 2.15 -12.87
CA ALA A 159 9.58 2.12 -14.33
C ALA A 159 10.99 2.33 -14.88
N ALA A 160 11.97 2.69 -14.06
CA ALA A 160 13.34 2.97 -14.50
C ALA A 160 13.96 1.77 -15.23
N ARG A 161 14.52 2.01 -16.41
CA ARG A 161 15.28 1.01 -17.19
C ARG A 161 16.77 1.08 -16.88
N GLU A 162 17.23 2.22 -16.40
CA GLU A 162 18.61 2.45 -16.01
C GLU A 162 18.70 2.79 -14.52
N LEU A 163 19.78 2.39 -13.87
CA LEU A 163 20.05 2.76 -12.49
C LEU A 163 20.54 4.22 -12.42
N PRO A 164 20.04 5.03 -11.49
CA PRO A 164 20.61 6.36 -11.25
C PRO A 164 21.97 6.22 -10.59
N ALA A 165 22.87 7.19 -10.81
CA ALA A 165 24.18 7.18 -10.17
C ALA A 165 24.10 7.31 -8.63
N SER A 166 23.03 7.91 -8.09
CA SER A 166 22.65 7.88 -6.67
C SER A 166 21.16 8.22 -6.52
N LEU A 167 20.54 7.72 -5.44
CA LEU A 167 19.12 7.94 -5.14
C LEU A 167 18.98 8.59 -3.77
N LEU A 168 18.31 9.74 -3.72
CA LEU A 168 17.84 10.34 -2.48
C LEU A 168 16.35 10.06 -2.31
N VAL A 169 15.96 9.45 -1.20
CA VAL A 169 14.56 9.12 -0.89
C VAL A 169 14.05 10.08 0.18
N LEU A 170 13.05 10.87 -0.14
CA LEU A 170 12.36 11.71 0.82
C LEU A 170 11.12 10.96 1.34
N GLY A 171 11.19 10.52 2.61
CA GLY A 171 10.16 9.75 3.29
C GLY A 171 10.52 8.28 3.49
N GLY A 172 10.47 7.84 4.75
CA GLY A 172 10.79 6.48 5.21
C GLY A 172 9.55 5.59 5.41
N GLY A 173 8.46 5.83 4.67
CA GLY A 173 7.29 4.94 4.64
C GLY A 173 7.53 3.68 3.80
N PRO A 174 6.52 2.77 3.68
CA PRO A 174 6.67 1.49 2.96
C PRO A 174 7.26 1.64 1.55
N THR A 175 6.75 2.57 0.75
CA THR A 175 7.27 2.83 -0.61
C THR A 175 8.75 3.26 -0.60
N GLY A 176 9.12 4.13 0.35
CA GLY A 176 10.50 4.64 0.47
C GLY A 176 11.48 3.53 0.83
N VAL A 177 11.18 2.73 1.85
CA VAL A 177 12.09 1.66 2.31
C VAL A 177 12.19 0.50 1.30
N GLU A 178 11.07 0.10 0.67
CA GLU A 178 11.09 -0.94 -0.36
C GLU A 178 11.95 -0.55 -1.56
N LEU A 179 11.74 0.64 -2.12
CA LEU A 179 12.52 1.09 -3.28
C LEU A 179 13.96 1.43 -2.91
N ALA A 180 14.22 1.97 -1.70
CA ALA A 180 15.59 2.16 -1.21
C ALA A 180 16.35 0.82 -1.16
N GLN A 181 15.73 -0.23 -0.64
CA GLN A 181 16.35 -1.56 -0.60
C GLN A 181 16.61 -2.13 -1.99
N VAL A 182 15.64 -1.98 -2.92
CA VAL A 182 15.84 -2.41 -4.32
C VAL A 182 17.09 -1.77 -4.91
N TYR A 183 17.17 -0.44 -4.90
CA TYR A 183 18.29 0.26 -5.55
C TYR A 183 19.62 0.04 -4.85
N ALA A 184 19.64 0.01 -3.50
CA ALA A 184 20.85 -0.26 -2.74
C ALA A 184 21.44 -1.64 -3.06
N ARG A 185 20.62 -2.67 -3.17
CA ARG A 185 21.03 -4.04 -3.50
C ARG A 185 21.57 -4.18 -4.92
N PHE A 186 21.18 -3.28 -5.84
CA PHE A 186 21.80 -3.18 -7.17
C PHE A 186 23.00 -2.22 -7.21
N GLY A 187 23.53 -1.82 -6.04
CA GLY A 187 24.78 -1.06 -5.94
C GLY A 187 24.64 0.46 -6.09
N VAL A 188 23.41 1.00 -6.11
CA VAL A 188 23.18 2.44 -6.12
C VAL A 188 23.40 3.00 -4.71
N PRO A 189 24.21 4.05 -4.53
CA PRO A 189 24.26 4.80 -3.27
C PRO A 189 22.88 5.40 -2.94
N VAL A 190 22.30 5.02 -1.80
CA VAL A 190 20.95 5.45 -1.39
C VAL A 190 21.01 6.17 -0.05
N THR A 191 20.35 7.33 0.03
CA THR A 191 20.09 8.04 1.29
C THR A 191 18.58 8.17 1.52
N ILE A 192 18.08 7.80 2.69
CA ILE A 192 16.69 8.07 3.13
C ILE A 192 16.71 9.25 4.10
N VAL A 193 15.86 10.26 3.83
CA VAL A 193 15.56 11.36 4.76
C VAL A 193 14.13 11.21 5.26
N GLN A 194 13.97 11.01 6.56
CA GLN A 194 12.69 10.82 7.24
C GLN A 194 12.50 11.87 8.32
N SER A 195 11.42 12.65 8.23
CA SER A 195 11.11 13.72 9.19
C SER A 195 10.70 13.23 10.58
N GLY A 196 10.18 12.02 10.67
CA GLY A 196 9.83 11.38 11.94
C GLY A 196 11.02 10.63 12.57
N PRO A 197 10.87 10.21 13.84
CA PRO A 197 11.93 9.55 14.60
C PRO A 197 12.19 8.09 14.18
N ARG A 198 11.38 7.51 13.30
CA ARG A 198 11.50 6.11 12.87
C ARG A 198 11.02 5.91 11.43
N LEU A 199 11.52 4.86 10.78
CA LEU A 199 10.99 4.35 9.51
C LEU A 199 9.61 3.73 9.73
N ILE A 200 8.76 3.73 8.70
CA ILE A 200 7.42 3.16 8.71
C ILE A 200 6.64 3.57 9.98
N PRO A 201 6.43 4.88 10.22
CA PRO A 201 5.96 5.39 11.49
C PRO A 201 4.55 4.91 11.89
N THR A 202 3.75 4.44 10.92
CA THR A 202 2.39 3.92 11.12
C THR A 202 2.35 2.44 11.48
N ASP A 203 3.50 1.74 11.46
CA ASP A 203 3.60 0.33 11.82
C ASP A 203 4.09 0.15 13.26
N HIS A 204 4.11 -1.09 13.72
CA HIS A 204 4.59 -1.48 15.04
C HIS A 204 6.04 -1.00 15.27
N PRO A 205 6.40 -0.46 16.46
CA PRO A 205 7.76 0.05 16.72
C PRO A 205 8.88 -0.96 16.48
N ARG A 206 8.66 -2.25 16.75
CA ARG A 206 9.63 -3.32 16.47
C ARG A 206 9.82 -3.55 14.97
N ASN A 207 8.76 -3.42 14.16
CA ASN A 207 8.87 -3.45 12.69
C ASN A 207 9.70 -2.27 12.19
N SER A 208 9.49 -1.07 12.75
CA SER A 208 10.31 0.11 12.43
C SER A 208 11.80 -0.10 12.75
N ALA A 209 12.10 -0.72 13.89
CA ALA A 209 13.48 -1.05 14.26
C ALA A 209 14.10 -2.08 13.31
N ALA A 210 13.36 -3.13 12.95
CA ALA A 210 13.81 -4.13 11.99
C ALA A 210 14.04 -3.52 10.59
N ALA A 211 13.16 -2.59 10.15
CA ALA A 211 13.34 -1.85 8.90
C ALA A 211 14.65 -1.06 8.90
N LEU A 212 14.96 -0.36 10.01
CA LEU A 212 16.21 0.39 10.13
C LEU A 212 17.44 -0.53 10.02
N LEU A 213 17.43 -1.65 10.72
CA LEU A 213 18.51 -2.65 10.65
C LEU A 213 18.66 -3.22 9.23
N ALA A 214 17.55 -3.48 8.54
CA ALA A 214 17.57 -3.96 7.16
C ALA A 214 18.20 -2.93 6.21
N MET A 215 17.82 -1.67 6.32
CA MET A 215 18.40 -0.58 5.52
C MET A 215 19.89 -0.41 5.78
N GLN A 216 20.31 -0.43 7.05
CA GLN A 216 21.73 -0.34 7.44
C GLN A 216 22.55 -1.54 6.93
N ARG A 217 22.02 -2.77 7.01
CA ARG A 217 22.63 -3.97 6.47
C ARG A 217 22.89 -3.84 4.96
N ASP A 218 21.96 -3.26 4.24
CA ASP A 218 22.04 -3.09 2.79
C ASP A 218 22.78 -1.79 2.38
N GLY A 219 23.45 -1.08 3.33
CA GLY A 219 24.32 0.07 3.08
C GLY A 219 23.58 1.39 2.81
N VAL A 220 22.31 1.48 3.15
CA VAL A 220 21.51 2.72 3.01
C VAL A 220 21.87 3.72 4.12
N ASP A 221 22.18 4.98 3.76
CA ASP A 221 22.30 6.09 4.72
C ASP A 221 20.89 6.53 5.18
N VAL A 222 20.56 6.31 6.45
CA VAL A 222 19.23 6.64 7.00
C VAL A 222 19.34 7.81 7.97
N ARG A 223 18.68 8.92 7.64
CA ARG A 223 18.62 10.13 8.44
C ARG A 223 17.21 10.32 8.99
N LEU A 224 17.06 10.13 10.29
CA LEU A 224 15.79 10.23 11.02
C LEU A 224 15.68 11.57 11.76
N GLY A 225 14.45 12.05 11.93
CA GLY A 225 14.16 13.29 12.68
C GLY A 225 14.59 14.56 11.94
N VAL A 226 14.88 14.49 10.64
CA VAL A 226 15.31 15.64 9.83
C VAL A 226 14.39 15.83 8.62
N ARG A 227 14.13 17.08 8.28
CA ARG A 227 13.17 17.44 7.21
C ARG A 227 13.86 18.20 6.07
N ALA A 228 13.51 17.84 4.85
CA ALA A 228 13.89 18.60 3.66
C ALA A 228 13.17 19.97 3.64
N VAL A 229 13.93 21.05 3.46
CA VAL A 229 13.40 22.43 3.49
C VAL A 229 13.63 23.19 2.19
N ARG A 230 14.73 22.92 1.49
CA ARG A 230 15.03 23.57 0.21
C ARG A 230 15.73 22.59 -0.74
N ALA A 231 15.40 22.69 -2.02
CA ALA A 231 16.05 21.95 -3.10
C ALA A 231 16.90 22.92 -3.95
N ARG A 232 18.09 22.46 -4.31
CA ARG A 232 19.02 23.17 -5.21
C ARG A 232 19.33 22.29 -6.39
N PRO A 233 18.80 22.61 -7.58
CA PRO A 233 19.12 21.86 -8.78
C PRO A 233 20.59 22.07 -9.15
N ALA A 234 21.25 21.00 -9.56
CA ALA A 234 22.65 21.05 -10.01
C ALA A 234 22.83 21.78 -11.36
N GLY A 235 21.74 21.83 -12.16
CA GLY A 235 21.78 22.39 -13.52
C GLY A 235 22.57 21.55 -14.55
N ASP A 236 23.24 20.49 -14.10
CA ASP A 236 24.02 19.55 -14.90
C ASP A 236 23.59 18.11 -14.56
N PRO A 237 23.12 17.30 -15.52
CA PRO A 237 22.70 15.92 -15.28
C PRO A 237 23.79 15.00 -14.71
N ALA A 238 25.06 15.32 -14.91
CA ALA A 238 26.18 14.56 -14.37
C ALA A 238 26.45 14.83 -12.87
N ARG A 239 25.78 15.82 -12.29
CA ARG A 239 25.92 16.19 -10.87
C ARG A 239 24.63 15.90 -10.12
N PRO A 240 24.70 15.48 -8.84
CA PRO A 240 23.52 15.27 -8.01
C PRO A 240 22.86 16.59 -7.63
N ASP A 241 21.53 16.59 -7.59
CA ASP A 241 20.76 17.65 -6.98
C ASP A 241 20.92 17.62 -5.45
N VAL A 242 20.89 18.79 -4.80
CA VAL A 242 21.15 18.92 -3.36
C VAL A 242 19.86 19.34 -2.65
N ILE A 243 19.57 18.67 -1.54
CA ILE A 243 18.48 19.02 -0.62
C ILE A 243 19.06 19.49 0.70
N GLU A 244 18.69 20.69 1.12
CA GLU A 244 18.99 21.23 2.45
C GLU A 244 18.01 20.70 3.48
N LEU A 245 18.51 20.33 4.65
CA LEU A 245 17.73 19.81 5.76
C LEU A 245 17.59 20.87 6.87
N ASP A 246 16.58 20.73 7.72
CA ASP A 246 16.27 21.68 8.78
C ASP A 246 17.29 21.71 9.94
N ASP A 247 18.18 20.72 10.02
CA ASP A 247 19.32 20.69 10.92
C ASP A 247 20.59 21.40 10.36
N GLY A 248 20.49 21.97 9.18
CA GLY A 248 21.59 22.63 8.45
C GLY A 248 22.47 21.69 7.62
N SER A 249 22.26 20.39 7.67
CA SER A 249 22.96 19.43 6.83
C SER A 249 22.36 19.38 5.41
N THR A 250 23.02 18.63 4.51
CA THR A 250 22.53 18.43 3.14
C THR A 250 22.52 16.95 2.77
N ALA A 251 21.62 16.57 1.88
CA ALA A 251 21.59 15.28 1.20
C ALA A 251 21.58 15.50 -0.32
N ALA A 252 22.14 14.55 -1.10
CA ALA A 252 22.25 14.72 -2.53
C ALA A 252 21.88 13.44 -3.29
N GLY A 253 21.30 13.58 -4.49
CA GLY A 253 20.93 12.46 -5.34
C GLY A 253 20.82 12.85 -6.81
N HIS A 254 21.19 11.93 -7.70
CA HIS A 254 20.97 12.08 -9.14
C HIS A 254 19.49 11.87 -9.51
N ALA A 255 18.74 11.22 -8.63
CA ALA A 255 17.28 11.20 -8.61
C ALA A 255 16.78 11.42 -7.17
N VAL A 256 15.65 12.13 -7.02
CA VAL A 256 15.04 12.43 -5.72
C VAL A 256 13.65 11.78 -5.70
N LEU A 257 13.53 10.63 -5.01
CA LEU A 257 12.27 9.90 -4.89
C LEU A 257 11.37 10.54 -3.83
N LEU A 258 10.19 10.97 -4.25
CA LEU A 258 9.16 11.52 -3.37
C LEU A 258 8.30 10.39 -2.79
N ALA A 259 8.54 10.04 -1.52
CA ALA A 259 7.81 9.02 -0.76
C ALA A 259 7.18 9.60 0.53
N VAL A 260 6.83 10.91 0.51
CA VAL A 260 6.34 11.69 1.66
C VAL A 260 4.83 11.57 1.91
N GLY A 261 4.17 10.59 1.32
CA GLY A 261 2.75 10.33 1.45
C GLY A 261 1.97 10.56 0.15
N ARG A 262 0.66 10.52 0.26
CA ARG A 262 -0.26 10.58 -0.88
C ARG A 262 -1.33 11.64 -0.65
N THR A 263 -1.89 12.16 -1.74
CA THR A 263 -3.05 13.06 -1.77
C THR A 263 -4.21 12.39 -2.46
N ILE A 264 -5.42 12.75 -2.06
CA ILE A 264 -6.65 12.23 -2.67
C ILE A 264 -7.14 13.24 -3.71
N PRO A 265 -7.25 12.87 -5.00
CA PRO A 265 -7.58 13.78 -6.09
C PRO A 265 -9.10 13.97 -6.23
N LEU A 266 -9.75 14.56 -5.23
CA LEU A 266 -11.20 14.84 -5.26
C LEU A 266 -11.56 16.13 -6.00
N GLY A 267 -10.60 16.97 -6.31
CA GLY A 267 -10.82 18.18 -7.09
C GLY A 267 -11.28 17.88 -8.53
N GLY A 268 -12.22 18.67 -9.05
CA GLY A 268 -12.73 18.52 -10.43
C GLY A 268 -13.67 17.33 -10.66
N LEU A 269 -14.03 16.56 -9.63
CA LEU A 269 -14.98 15.46 -9.74
C LEU A 269 -16.44 15.89 -9.80
N GLY A 270 -16.75 17.19 -9.71
CA GLY A 270 -18.12 17.69 -9.73
C GLY A 270 -18.90 17.46 -8.44
N LEU A 271 -18.21 17.29 -7.29
CA LEU A 271 -18.81 17.06 -5.98
C LEU A 271 -19.80 18.18 -5.59
N GLU A 272 -19.53 19.41 -6.01
CA GLU A 272 -20.41 20.57 -5.80
C GLU A 272 -21.78 20.40 -6.44
N THR A 273 -21.91 19.62 -7.51
CA THR A 273 -23.19 19.35 -8.20
C THR A 273 -24.12 18.44 -7.40
N VAL A 274 -23.58 17.79 -6.37
CA VAL A 274 -24.32 16.93 -5.42
C VAL A 274 -24.29 17.49 -3.99
N GLY A 275 -23.90 18.77 -3.82
CA GLY A 275 -23.87 19.46 -2.54
C GLY A 275 -22.70 19.07 -1.62
N LEU A 276 -21.64 18.47 -2.16
CA LEU A 276 -20.43 18.10 -1.43
C LEU A 276 -19.25 19.01 -1.81
N GLN A 277 -18.27 19.11 -0.92
CA GLN A 277 -17.00 19.78 -1.19
C GLN A 277 -15.85 18.77 -0.96
N ALA A 278 -14.80 18.84 -1.78
CA ALA A 278 -13.67 17.91 -1.72
C ALA A 278 -13.04 17.84 -0.32
N GLY A 279 -12.87 18.99 0.35
CA GLY A 279 -12.32 19.05 1.72
C GLY A 279 -13.26 18.56 2.83
N GLY A 280 -14.54 18.35 2.55
CA GLY A 280 -15.55 17.84 3.49
C GLY A 280 -15.92 16.38 3.29
N VAL A 281 -15.31 15.70 2.31
CA VAL A 281 -15.56 14.27 2.08
C VAL A 281 -14.87 13.44 3.18
N PRO A 282 -15.59 12.57 3.92
CA PRO A 282 -14.99 11.76 4.97
C PRO A 282 -14.01 10.75 4.39
N HIS A 283 -12.86 10.60 5.06
CA HIS A 283 -11.80 9.67 4.72
C HIS A 283 -11.62 8.65 5.87
N ASP A 284 -12.70 8.04 6.28
CA ASP A 284 -12.81 7.17 7.45
C ASP A 284 -13.31 5.75 7.13
N GLY A 285 -13.45 5.43 5.84
CA GLY A 285 -13.85 4.11 5.38
C GLY A 285 -15.33 3.79 5.46
N ARG A 286 -16.20 4.76 5.72
CA ARG A 286 -17.66 4.49 5.81
C ARG A 286 -18.34 4.23 4.47
N LEU A 287 -17.68 4.40 3.35
CA LEU A 287 -18.02 4.11 1.95
C LEU A 287 -19.22 4.86 1.37
N ARG A 288 -20.34 4.99 2.06
CA ARG A 288 -21.54 5.67 1.57
C ARG A 288 -21.50 7.16 1.94
N LEU A 289 -21.43 8.04 0.95
CA LEU A 289 -21.46 9.48 1.16
C LEU A 289 -22.89 10.00 1.31
N GLN A 290 -23.77 9.55 0.42
CA GLN A 290 -25.20 9.87 0.41
C GLN A 290 -25.96 8.79 -0.38
N ASP A 291 -27.28 8.94 -0.53
CA ASP A 291 -28.06 7.97 -1.28
C ASP A 291 -27.59 7.87 -2.73
N GLY A 292 -27.28 6.64 -3.17
CA GLY A 292 -26.77 6.36 -4.50
C GLY A 292 -25.33 6.83 -4.79
N LEU A 293 -24.57 7.40 -3.82
CA LEU A 293 -23.20 7.85 -4.03
C LEU A 293 -22.24 7.20 -3.01
N TYR A 294 -21.20 6.55 -3.52
CA TYR A 294 -20.22 5.80 -2.73
C TYR A 294 -18.78 6.27 -3.03
N LEU A 295 -17.91 6.11 -2.04
CA LEU A 295 -16.47 6.37 -2.12
C LEU A 295 -15.73 5.09 -1.73
N VAL A 296 -14.79 4.61 -2.56
CA VAL A 296 -14.11 3.33 -2.36
C VAL A 296 -12.62 3.40 -2.76
N GLY A 297 -11.81 2.57 -2.14
CA GLY A 297 -10.37 2.54 -2.35
C GLY A 297 -9.64 3.63 -1.54
N ASP A 298 -8.43 4.00 -1.98
CA ASP A 298 -7.60 4.98 -1.28
C ASP A 298 -8.34 6.27 -0.94
N CYS A 299 -9.24 6.73 -1.80
CA CYS A 299 -10.00 7.95 -1.55
C CYS A 299 -11.01 7.83 -0.41
N ALA A 300 -11.37 6.61 0.03
CA ALA A 300 -12.25 6.39 1.17
C ALA A 300 -11.48 6.25 2.51
N GLY A 301 -10.20 5.88 2.51
CA GLY A 301 -9.47 5.56 3.74
C GLY A 301 -9.98 4.26 4.38
N PRO A 302 -9.66 3.98 5.64
CA PRO A 302 -8.71 4.71 6.52
C PRO A 302 -7.24 4.51 6.16
N GLU A 303 -6.90 3.46 5.39
CA GLU A 303 -5.54 3.20 4.92
C GLU A 303 -5.50 3.08 3.38
N LEU A 304 -4.28 3.03 2.81
CA LEU A 304 -4.07 3.08 1.37
C LEU A 304 -3.48 1.75 0.88
N HIS A 305 -4.30 0.69 0.93
CA HIS A 305 -3.90 -0.66 0.56
C HIS A 305 -4.78 -1.25 -0.55
N THR A 306 -4.15 -1.94 -1.49
CA THR A 306 -4.86 -2.61 -2.59
C THR A 306 -5.91 -3.61 -2.09
N HIS A 307 -5.59 -4.42 -1.06
CA HIS A 307 -6.54 -5.38 -0.49
C HIS A 307 -7.72 -4.70 0.23
N GLN A 308 -7.51 -3.54 0.86
CA GLN A 308 -8.60 -2.71 1.38
C GLN A 308 -9.46 -2.17 0.24
N ALA A 309 -8.83 -1.73 -0.85
CA ALA A 309 -9.55 -1.22 -2.01
C ALA A 309 -10.47 -2.29 -2.64
N HIS A 310 -9.99 -3.53 -2.81
CA HIS A 310 -10.82 -4.66 -3.24
C HIS A 310 -12.01 -4.90 -2.30
N TYR A 311 -11.74 -5.03 -1.00
CA TYR A 311 -12.76 -5.22 0.03
C TYR A 311 -13.83 -4.12 0.00
N GLN A 312 -13.43 -2.86 -0.11
CA GLN A 312 -14.33 -1.72 -0.15
C GLN A 312 -15.19 -1.68 -1.42
N GLY A 313 -14.58 -1.99 -2.59
CA GLY A 313 -15.31 -2.05 -3.85
C GLY A 313 -16.44 -3.07 -3.82
N GLU A 314 -16.14 -4.30 -3.37
CA GLU A 314 -17.14 -5.36 -3.22
C GLU A 314 -18.19 -5.02 -2.16
N LEU A 315 -17.75 -4.48 -1.01
CA LEU A 315 -18.67 -4.15 0.09
C LEU A 315 -19.65 -3.04 -0.30
N ALA A 316 -19.19 -2.01 -1.03
CA ALA A 316 -20.05 -0.93 -1.49
C ALA A 316 -21.13 -1.43 -2.48
N VAL A 317 -20.80 -2.39 -3.36
CA VAL A 317 -21.79 -3.05 -4.23
C VAL A 317 -22.82 -3.80 -3.41
N ARG A 318 -22.41 -4.57 -2.40
CA ARG A 318 -23.30 -5.30 -1.51
C ARG A 318 -24.24 -4.36 -0.76
N MET A 319 -23.70 -3.26 -0.20
CA MET A 319 -24.49 -2.21 0.46
C MET A 319 -25.50 -1.57 -0.51
N ALA A 320 -25.08 -1.27 -1.75
CA ALA A 320 -25.94 -0.67 -2.77
C ALA A 320 -27.08 -1.59 -3.21
N LEU A 321 -26.85 -2.90 -3.22
CA LEU A 321 -27.84 -3.93 -3.55
C LEU A 321 -28.73 -4.32 -2.35
N GLY A 322 -28.48 -3.75 -1.16
CA GLY A 322 -29.35 -3.93 0.03
C GLY A 322 -28.92 -5.08 0.94
N ASP A 323 -27.71 -5.63 0.80
CA ASP A 323 -27.17 -6.58 1.77
C ASP A 323 -26.98 -5.86 3.13
N ASP A 324 -27.28 -6.53 4.24
CA ASP A 324 -27.02 -6.01 5.60
C ASP A 324 -25.55 -6.21 5.98
N VAL A 325 -24.71 -5.30 5.51
CA VAL A 325 -23.25 -5.33 5.71
C VAL A 325 -22.70 -3.95 6.03
N ALA A 326 -21.61 -3.93 6.81
CA ALA A 326 -20.90 -2.71 7.18
C ALA A 326 -19.39 -2.93 7.10
N PRO A 327 -18.58 -1.86 6.88
CA PRO A 327 -17.14 -1.94 6.95
C PRO A 327 -16.63 -2.41 8.30
N ASP A 328 -15.66 -3.33 8.28
CA ASP A 328 -15.00 -3.84 9.48
C ASP A 328 -13.49 -3.96 9.23
N TYR A 329 -12.76 -2.98 9.71
CA TYR A 329 -11.31 -2.83 9.53
C TYR A 329 -10.47 -3.33 10.72
N ARG A 330 -11.09 -3.96 11.75
CA ARG A 330 -10.36 -4.41 12.96
C ARG A 330 -9.20 -5.35 12.68
N ALA A 331 -9.25 -6.09 11.59
CA ALA A 331 -8.23 -7.05 11.17
C ALA A 331 -7.65 -6.69 9.78
N LEU A 332 -7.44 -5.40 9.52
CA LEU A 332 -6.80 -4.94 8.30
C LEU A 332 -5.29 -5.20 8.39
N PRO A 333 -4.70 -6.08 7.55
CA PRO A 333 -3.28 -6.35 7.58
C PRO A 333 -2.48 -5.24 6.89
N ARG A 334 -1.30 -4.96 7.43
CA ARG A 334 -0.26 -4.14 6.80
C ARG A 334 0.91 -5.04 6.45
N ALA A 335 1.53 -4.81 5.30
CA ALA A 335 2.75 -5.51 4.91
C ALA A 335 3.70 -4.56 4.16
N THR A 336 4.99 -4.64 4.51
CA THR A 336 6.10 -4.02 3.81
C THR A 336 7.05 -5.12 3.37
N TYR A 337 7.33 -5.19 2.08
CA TYR A 337 7.98 -6.34 1.44
C TYR A 337 9.50 -6.18 1.35
N THR A 338 10.10 -5.54 2.35
CA THR A 338 11.56 -5.55 2.53
C THR A 338 12.06 -6.95 2.85
N ASP A 339 13.36 -7.12 2.99
CA ASP A 339 13.99 -8.33 3.51
C ASP A 339 14.71 -7.99 4.83
N PRO A 340 14.23 -8.51 5.99
CA PRO A 340 13.02 -9.34 6.13
C PRO A 340 11.74 -8.58 5.79
N GLU A 341 10.66 -9.32 5.47
CA GLU A 341 9.33 -8.74 5.36
C GLU A 341 8.84 -8.27 6.72
N LEU A 342 8.04 -7.21 6.72
CA LEU A 342 7.39 -6.67 7.91
C LEU A 342 5.88 -6.77 7.73
N ALA A 343 5.18 -7.28 8.72
CA ALA A 343 3.72 -7.32 8.70
C ALA A 343 3.14 -7.01 10.07
N SER A 344 1.95 -6.42 10.08
CA SER A 344 1.18 -6.18 11.30
C SER A 344 -0.33 -6.23 11.05
N VAL A 345 -1.09 -6.44 12.10
CA VAL A 345 -2.55 -6.41 12.10
C VAL A 345 -3.08 -5.99 13.47
N GLY A 346 -4.19 -5.29 13.49
CA GLY A 346 -4.81 -4.81 14.72
C GLY A 346 -4.03 -3.65 15.33
N VAL A 347 -3.92 -3.64 16.67
CA VAL A 347 -3.37 -2.53 17.45
C VAL A 347 -2.07 -2.91 18.16
N THR A 348 -1.23 -1.90 18.42
CA THR A 348 -0.07 -2.03 19.33
C THR A 348 -0.53 -2.11 20.78
N LEU A 349 0.36 -2.51 21.70
CA LEU A 349 0.08 -2.50 23.14
C LEU A 349 -0.30 -1.09 23.61
N GLU A 350 0.42 -0.07 23.16
CA GLU A 350 0.16 1.33 23.51
C GLU A 350 -1.24 1.78 23.08
N GLU A 351 -1.61 1.48 21.83
CA GLU A 351 -2.94 1.79 21.27
C GLU A 351 -4.05 1.02 22.00
N ALA A 352 -3.84 -0.26 22.34
CA ALA A 352 -4.79 -1.07 23.11
C ALA A 352 -5.01 -0.47 24.50
N MET A 353 -3.95 -0.10 25.22
CA MET A 353 -4.04 0.53 26.53
C MET A 353 -4.70 1.93 26.45
N ALA A 354 -4.39 2.71 25.44
CA ALA A 354 -5.02 4.01 25.20
C ALA A 354 -6.54 3.87 24.91
N ALA A 355 -6.95 2.76 24.31
CA ALA A 355 -8.35 2.40 24.10
C ALA A 355 -9.05 1.81 25.34
N GLY A 356 -8.34 1.71 26.49
CA GLY A 356 -8.88 1.21 27.76
C GLY A 356 -8.92 -0.31 27.88
N LEU A 357 -8.20 -1.06 27.02
CA LEU A 357 -8.09 -2.51 27.15
C LEU A 357 -7.04 -2.88 28.21
N ASP A 358 -7.29 -3.93 28.98
CA ASP A 358 -6.29 -4.58 29.84
C ASP A 358 -5.43 -5.53 29.00
N ALA A 359 -4.55 -4.94 28.18
CA ALA A 359 -3.76 -5.67 27.21
C ALA A 359 -2.34 -5.96 27.71
N PHE A 360 -1.74 -7.02 27.17
CA PHE A 360 -0.33 -7.35 27.33
C PHE A 360 0.27 -7.88 26.03
N GLU A 361 1.59 -7.80 25.94
CA GLU A 361 2.36 -8.22 24.77
C GLU A 361 3.17 -9.48 25.10
N VAL A 362 3.27 -10.40 24.13
CA VAL A 362 4.21 -11.53 24.17
C VAL A 362 5.08 -11.46 22.92
N VAL A 363 6.39 -11.64 23.10
CA VAL A 363 7.39 -11.40 22.04
C VAL A 363 8.35 -12.58 21.94
N ALA A 364 8.61 -13.04 20.73
CA ALA A 364 9.74 -13.91 20.41
C ALA A 364 10.80 -13.13 19.62
N ASP A 365 12.06 -13.26 20.03
CA ASP A 365 13.21 -12.82 19.27
C ASP A 365 13.48 -13.83 18.15
N PHE A 366 13.25 -13.43 16.90
CA PHE A 366 13.23 -14.35 15.75
C PHE A 366 14.54 -15.12 15.55
N PRO A 367 15.75 -14.51 15.63
CA PRO A 367 17.03 -15.22 15.53
C PRO A 367 17.18 -16.40 16.50
N THR A 368 16.59 -16.33 17.68
CA THR A 368 16.68 -17.37 18.71
C THR A 368 15.74 -18.55 18.50
N THR A 369 14.85 -18.45 17.51
CA THR A 369 13.89 -19.51 17.18
C THR A 369 14.49 -20.53 16.22
N ALA A 370 13.92 -21.75 16.17
CA ALA A 370 14.36 -22.78 15.23
C ALA A 370 14.27 -22.32 13.76
N LYS A 371 13.24 -21.56 13.41
CA LYS A 371 13.08 -20.99 12.06
C LYS A 371 14.13 -19.92 11.80
N GLY A 372 14.31 -18.96 12.72
CA GLY A 372 15.31 -17.90 12.60
C GLY A 372 16.73 -18.45 12.47
N TYR A 373 17.08 -19.44 13.31
CA TYR A 373 18.36 -20.12 13.24
C TYR A 373 18.57 -20.83 11.89
N SER A 374 17.53 -21.50 11.36
CA SER A 374 17.64 -22.24 10.09
C SER A 374 17.82 -21.35 8.84
N VAL A 375 17.52 -20.07 8.94
CA VAL A 375 17.67 -19.07 7.86
C VAL A 375 18.76 -18.03 8.19
N GLU A 376 19.57 -18.27 9.22
CA GLU A 376 20.69 -17.41 9.65
C GLU A 376 20.23 -15.96 9.91
N ALA A 377 19.03 -15.78 10.48
CA ALA A 377 18.47 -14.45 10.73
C ALA A 377 19.33 -13.70 11.75
N ALA A 378 19.77 -12.48 11.37
CA ALA A 378 20.54 -11.60 12.26
C ALA A 378 19.65 -10.78 13.21
N PHE A 379 18.40 -10.53 12.83
CA PHE A 379 17.41 -9.76 13.57
C PHE A 379 16.00 -10.13 13.12
N GLY A 380 15.01 -9.70 13.86
CA GLY A 380 13.61 -9.95 13.59
C GLY A 380 12.83 -10.26 14.86
N HIS A 381 11.52 -10.29 14.78
CA HIS A 381 10.66 -10.59 15.91
C HIS A 381 9.32 -11.16 15.46
N VAL A 382 8.63 -11.83 16.38
CA VAL A 382 7.19 -12.11 16.29
C VAL A 382 6.56 -11.63 17.58
N THR A 383 5.54 -10.80 17.48
CA THR A 383 4.89 -10.13 18.61
C THR A 383 3.38 -10.32 18.50
N ILE A 384 2.72 -10.59 19.61
CA ILE A 384 1.26 -10.61 19.73
C ILE A 384 0.80 -9.71 20.88
N VAL A 385 -0.37 -9.08 20.72
CA VAL A 385 -1.03 -8.29 21.76
C VAL A 385 -2.37 -8.94 22.10
N VAL A 386 -2.59 -9.22 23.36
CA VAL A 386 -3.76 -9.94 23.86
C VAL A 386 -4.50 -9.11 24.91
N ASP A 387 -5.81 -9.01 24.80
CA ASP A 387 -6.66 -8.40 25.81
C ASP A 387 -7.06 -9.44 26.87
N ARG A 388 -6.76 -9.15 28.14
CA ARG A 388 -7.08 -10.05 29.28
C ARG A 388 -8.59 -10.19 29.49
N GLY A 389 -9.34 -9.10 29.26
CA GLY A 389 -10.78 -9.07 29.47
C GLY A 389 -11.54 -10.01 28.53
N SER A 390 -11.25 -9.90 27.23
CA SER A 390 -11.89 -10.74 26.21
C SER A 390 -11.19 -12.09 25.97
N ARG A 391 -9.92 -12.23 26.38
CA ARG A 391 -9.05 -13.38 26.09
C ARG A 391 -8.82 -13.62 24.59
N HIS A 392 -8.87 -12.55 23.79
CA HIS A 392 -8.65 -12.59 22.35
C HIS A 392 -7.40 -11.82 21.95
N LEU A 393 -6.86 -12.20 20.78
CA LEU A 393 -5.83 -11.45 20.10
C LEU A 393 -6.43 -10.11 19.62
N VAL A 394 -5.75 -9.00 19.90
CA VAL A 394 -6.14 -7.65 19.44
C VAL A 394 -5.10 -7.01 18.53
N GLY A 395 -3.88 -7.56 18.52
CA GLY A 395 -2.83 -7.10 17.63
C GLY A 395 -1.74 -8.14 17.43
N ALA A 396 -1.02 -8.03 16.31
CA ALA A 396 0.20 -8.80 16.04
C ALA A 396 1.12 -8.02 15.11
N ALA A 397 2.42 -8.24 15.25
CA ALA A 397 3.44 -7.69 14.36
C ALA A 397 4.61 -8.67 14.22
N MET A 398 5.24 -8.68 13.06
CA MET A 398 6.37 -9.57 12.83
C MET A 398 7.33 -9.00 11.77
N ALA A 399 8.60 -9.30 11.95
CA ALA A 399 9.68 -9.08 11.01
C ALA A 399 10.37 -10.41 10.76
N THR A 400 9.99 -11.10 9.70
CA THR A 400 10.45 -12.45 9.31
C THR A 400 10.49 -12.57 7.79
N PRO A 401 11.20 -13.56 7.22
CA PRO A 401 11.25 -13.73 5.75
C PRO A 401 9.89 -13.96 5.07
N ASP A 402 8.89 -14.42 5.82
CA ASP A 402 7.56 -14.80 5.36
C ASP A 402 6.43 -14.08 6.13
N ALA A 403 6.73 -12.88 6.66
CA ALA A 403 5.80 -12.13 7.52
C ALA A 403 4.47 -11.85 6.85
N SER A 404 4.48 -11.48 5.56
CA SER A 404 3.26 -11.16 4.80
C SER A 404 2.31 -12.35 4.65
N ALA A 405 2.82 -13.57 4.68
CA ALA A 405 2.01 -14.78 4.66
C ALA A 405 1.59 -15.21 6.09
N ALA A 406 2.53 -15.21 7.03
CA ALA A 406 2.29 -15.70 8.39
C ALA A 406 1.30 -14.82 9.18
N ILE A 407 1.24 -13.52 8.93
CA ILE A 407 0.33 -12.59 9.63
C ILE A 407 -1.14 -12.96 9.46
N HIS A 408 -1.51 -13.67 8.39
CA HIS A 408 -2.90 -13.98 8.09
C HIS A 408 -3.57 -14.92 9.10
N GLU A 409 -2.82 -15.71 9.85
CA GLU A 409 -3.33 -16.45 11.00
C GLU A 409 -3.86 -15.48 12.07
N CYS A 410 -3.10 -14.43 12.39
CA CYS A 410 -3.51 -13.40 13.33
C CYS A 410 -4.69 -12.55 12.77
N VAL A 411 -4.70 -12.28 11.45
CA VAL A 411 -5.83 -11.61 10.78
C VAL A 411 -7.13 -12.39 11.00
N LEU A 412 -7.11 -13.70 10.74
CA LEU A 412 -8.27 -14.56 10.94
C LEU A 412 -8.68 -14.64 12.42
N ALA A 413 -7.68 -14.79 13.32
CA ALA A 413 -7.92 -14.87 14.76
C ALA A 413 -8.62 -13.60 15.29
N ILE A 414 -8.17 -12.41 14.89
CA ILE A 414 -8.78 -11.13 15.28
C ILE A 414 -10.17 -10.99 14.66
N LYS A 415 -10.30 -11.25 13.35
CA LYS A 415 -11.57 -11.11 12.62
C LYS A 415 -12.67 -12.00 13.18
N ALA A 416 -12.35 -13.26 13.44
CA ALA A 416 -13.27 -14.27 13.94
C ALA A 416 -13.37 -14.29 15.49
N ARG A 417 -12.59 -13.45 16.19
CA ARG A 417 -12.50 -13.45 17.66
C ARG A 417 -12.22 -14.85 18.22
N VAL A 418 -11.17 -15.49 17.67
CA VAL A 418 -10.77 -16.82 18.11
C VAL A 418 -10.13 -16.72 19.51
N PRO A 419 -10.62 -17.47 20.52
CA PRO A 419 -10.00 -17.45 21.84
C PRO A 419 -8.52 -17.88 21.79
N VAL A 420 -7.65 -17.21 22.56
CA VAL A 420 -6.22 -17.53 22.61
C VAL A 420 -5.96 -19.00 23.00
N ALA A 421 -6.81 -19.59 23.83
CA ALA A 421 -6.71 -21.01 24.19
C ALA A 421 -6.89 -21.95 22.98
N VAL A 422 -7.75 -21.60 22.02
CA VAL A 422 -7.93 -22.37 20.76
C VAL A 422 -6.68 -22.26 19.89
N LEU A 423 -6.12 -21.04 19.76
CA LEU A 423 -4.89 -20.80 19.01
C LEU A 423 -3.71 -21.58 19.60
N ALA A 424 -3.62 -21.62 20.93
CA ALA A 424 -2.57 -22.36 21.64
C ALA A 424 -2.66 -23.90 21.46
N ASP A 425 -3.89 -24.43 21.32
CA ASP A 425 -4.15 -25.87 21.11
C ASP A 425 -4.07 -26.29 19.61
N THR A 426 -3.87 -25.33 18.71
CA THR A 426 -3.76 -25.60 17.27
C THR A 426 -2.38 -26.13 16.90
N ILE A 427 -2.31 -27.23 16.11
CA ILE A 427 -1.06 -27.82 15.66
C ILE A 427 -0.46 -26.99 14.50
N HIS A 428 0.82 -26.63 14.62
CA HIS A 428 1.55 -25.87 13.61
C HIS A 428 2.74 -26.66 13.07
N ALA A 429 2.99 -26.49 11.76
CA ALA A 429 4.14 -27.14 11.12
C ALA A 429 5.47 -26.61 11.69
N PHE A 430 6.47 -27.50 11.83
CA PHE A 430 7.79 -27.17 12.35
C PHE A 430 8.88 -27.44 11.30
N PRO A 431 9.88 -26.56 11.13
CA PRO A 431 9.98 -25.18 11.66
C PRO A 431 9.28 -24.17 10.75
N SER A 432 8.49 -23.27 11.32
CA SER A 432 7.79 -22.20 10.57
C SER A 432 7.57 -20.98 11.46
N THR A 433 7.29 -19.83 10.87
CA THR A 433 6.87 -18.60 11.59
C THR A 433 5.55 -18.81 12.34
N SER A 434 4.58 -19.54 11.76
CA SER A 434 3.34 -19.91 12.45
C SER A 434 3.59 -20.80 13.68
N ARG A 435 4.64 -21.65 13.69
CA ARG A 435 4.99 -22.42 14.88
C ARG A 435 5.52 -21.53 16.02
N ILE A 436 6.14 -20.39 15.69
CA ILE A 436 6.52 -19.37 16.67
C ILE A 436 5.27 -18.74 17.27
N LEU A 437 4.29 -18.37 16.44
CA LEU A 437 2.99 -17.86 16.91
C LEU A 437 2.32 -18.80 17.89
N ASN A 438 2.30 -20.12 17.61
CA ASN A 438 1.75 -21.10 18.55
C ASN A 438 2.44 -21.06 19.92
N GLY A 439 3.75 -20.89 19.96
CA GLY A 439 4.51 -20.74 21.23
C GLY A 439 4.07 -19.50 22.00
N LEU A 440 3.87 -18.37 21.30
CA LEU A 440 3.37 -17.12 21.90
C LEU A 440 1.92 -17.25 22.38
N PHE A 441 1.05 -17.90 21.62
CA PHE A 441 -0.33 -18.18 22.05
C PHE A 441 -0.37 -19.05 23.31
N ALA A 442 0.48 -20.08 23.38
CA ALA A 442 0.57 -20.94 24.56
C ALA A 442 1.09 -20.17 25.80
N GLU A 443 2.04 -19.25 25.62
CA GLU A 443 2.52 -18.38 26.69
C GLU A 443 1.42 -17.41 27.14
N ALA A 444 0.74 -16.77 26.18
CA ALA A 444 -0.38 -15.88 26.47
C ALA A 444 -1.51 -16.63 27.19
N ALA A 445 -1.87 -17.85 26.77
CA ALA A 445 -2.90 -18.65 27.43
C ALA A 445 -2.54 -18.95 28.90
N ARG A 446 -1.28 -19.30 29.19
CA ARG A 446 -0.79 -19.48 30.58
C ARG A 446 -0.87 -18.21 31.40
N SER A 447 -0.64 -17.03 30.79
CA SER A 447 -0.72 -15.73 31.47
C SER A 447 -2.15 -15.27 31.76
N LEU A 448 -3.13 -15.91 31.14
CA LEU A 448 -4.55 -15.65 31.34
C LEU A 448 -5.21 -16.56 32.41
N GLY A 449 -4.52 -17.59 32.83
CA GLY A 449 -4.97 -18.55 33.88
C GLY A 449 -5.91 -19.60 33.30
#